data_34694624af055cc95f7d4ba3dad119ee
#
_entry.id   34694624af055cc95f7d4ba3dad119ee
#
_cell.length_a   1.000
_cell.length_b   1.000
_cell.length_c   1.000
_cell.angle_alpha   90.00
_cell.angle_beta   90.00
_cell.angle_gamma   90.00
#
_symmetry.space_group_name_H-M   'P 1'
#
loop_
_entity.id
_entity.type
_entity.pdbx_description
1 polymer ?
#
loop_
_entity_poly.entity_id
_entity_poly.type
_entity_poly.pdbx_seq_one_letter_code
_entity_poly.pdbx_strand_id
1 'polypeptide(L)'
;MHDDKQVDPRILAAAVHWSHRMVTNGVPLADFQQVTSSISKWEDWCSAWIVRGDVHAGLAKEAESGGNFKTAAGHFQTASVCYHFGKFLFMHDMPQMKAAHDLSVAARLRALPHLTPIGERVLIPFQGTQLAGILRKPVGVQKPPVMVMCMGLDSTKEEMPSNEAVFLERGMATLAFDGPGQGEAEYELPIRHDFEAPVSAVIDWLETRDDVDVEHIGIWGVSLGGYYAPRAAAFEKRIVACISLTGPFDFAEAFDQAPDLTRSAFTIRSHCETEEAAANVAAKLNLKDVAKQIECPIYIVGGALDRVLPPDHASKLAEAVSGPATLNMVEDGTHVVNNRPYKYRPQSADWMAKHLFS
;
A
#
# COMPACT_ATOMS: atom_id res chain seq x y z
N MET A 1 15.10 34.95 -22.23
CA MET A 1 15.44 33.65 -22.82
C MET A 1 15.01 32.62 -21.81
N HIS A 2 13.81 32.03 -21.96
CA HIS A 2 13.45 30.83 -21.19
C HIS A 2 14.31 29.70 -21.79
N ASP A 3 15.26 29.22 -20.98
CA ASP A 3 15.98 27.99 -21.28
C ASP A 3 14.90 26.90 -21.27
N ASP A 4 14.52 26.37 -22.44
CA ASP A 4 13.63 25.19 -22.58
C ASP A 4 14.43 23.98 -22.05
N LYS A 5 14.56 23.89 -20.72
CA LYS A 5 15.10 22.68 -20.09
C LYS A 5 14.13 21.55 -20.41
N GLN A 6 14.57 20.65 -21.26
CA GLN A 6 13.81 19.43 -21.57
C GLN A 6 13.60 18.66 -20.27
N VAL A 7 12.33 18.57 -19.83
CA VAL A 7 11.98 17.82 -18.59
C VAL A 7 12.12 16.33 -18.86
N ASP A 8 12.73 15.62 -17.93
CA ASP A 8 12.89 14.17 -18.00
C ASP A 8 11.52 13.49 -18.19
N PRO A 9 11.36 12.61 -19.19
CA PRO A 9 10.11 11.91 -19.46
C PRO A 9 9.58 11.13 -18.27
N ARG A 10 10.45 10.65 -17.36
CA ARG A 10 10.06 9.93 -16.13
C ARG A 10 9.27 10.83 -15.18
N ILE A 11 9.65 12.11 -15.06
CA ILE A 11 8.92 13.10 -14.24
C ILE A 11 7.53 13.33 -14.85
N LEU A 12 7.46 13.54 -16.18
CA LEU A 12 6.17 13.74 -16.85
C LEU A 12 5.26 12.53 -16.71
N ALA A 13 5.82 11.32 -16.90
CA ALA A 13 5.09 10.08 -16.73
C ALA A 13 4.58 9.92 -15.28
N ALA A 14 5.45 10.16 -14.28
CA ALA A 14 5.07 10.11 -12.87
C ALA A 14 3.99 11.15 -12.52
N ALA A 15 4.13 12.39 -13.01
CA ALA A 15 3.17 13.46 -12.78
C ALA A 15 1.80 13.18 -13.40
N VAL A 16 1.73 12.60 -14.58
CA VAL A 16 0.46 12.26 -15.25
C VAL A 16 -0.16 11.00 -14.65
N HIS A 17 0.63 9.96 -14.43
CA HIS A 17 0.11 8.64 -14.05
C HIS A 17 -0.21 8.53 -12.56
N TRP A 18 0.63 9.12 -11.68
CA TRP A 18 0.54 8.94 -10.25
C TRP A 18 -0.05 10.12 -9.47
N SER A 19 -0.39 11.24 -10.14
CA SER A 19 -0.98 12.42 -9.48
C SER A 19 -2.18 12.07 -8.60
N HIS A 20 -3.11 11.28 -9.14
CA HIS A 20 -4.32 10.87 -8.42
C HIS A 20 -3.98 10.07 -7.17
N ARG A 21 -3.00 9.15 -7.23
CA ARG A 21 -2.56 8.37 -6.08
C ARG A 21 -1.97 9.25 -4.99
N MET A 22 -1.07 10.16 -5.34
CA MET A 22 -0.40 11.03 -4.38
C MET A 22 -1.41 11.94 -3.67
N VAL A 23 -2.28 12.61 -4.44
CA VAL A 23 -3.30 13.52 -3.89
C VAL A 23 -4.34 12.76 -3.05
N THR A 24 -4.82 11.62 -3.54
CA THR A 24 -5.83 10.81 -2.85
C THR A 24 -5.30 10.22 -1.54
N ASN A 25 -3.99 9.99 -1.43
CA ASN A 25 -3.34 9.44 -0.25
C ASN A 25 -2.73 10.51 0.67
N GLY A 26 -3.02 11.79 0.44
CA GLY A 26 -2.77 12.84 1.42
C GLY A 26 -1.73 13.88 1.06
N VAL A 27 -1.16 13.85 -0.15
CA VAL A 27 -0.32 14.96 -0.66
C VAL A 27 -1.23 16.11 -1.08
N PRO A 28 -1.07 17.33 -0.55
CA PRO A 28 -1.80 18.50 -1.04
C PRO A 28 -1.52 18.73 -2.53
N LEU A 29 -2.57 19.03 -3.31
CA LEU A 29 -2.43 19.26 -4.75
C LEU A 29 -1.40 20.36 -5.08
N ALA A 30 -1.38 21.45 -4.29
CA ALA A 30 -0.43 22.53 -4.48
C ALA A 30 1.03 22.08 -4.28
N ASP A 31 1.28 21.20 -3.31
CA ASP A 31 2.61 20.65 -3.06
C ASP A 31 3.04 19.72 -4.19
N PHE A 32 2.13 18.86 -4.66
CA PHE A 32 2.36 18.02 -5.83
C PHE A 32 2.77 18.85 -7.04
N GLN A 33 1.98 19.88 -7.37
CA GLN A 33 2.24 20.77 -8.50
C GLN A 33 3.57 21.51 -8.33
N GLN A 34 3.86 22.03 -7.13
CA GLN A 34 5.10 22.73 -6.86
C GLN A 34 6.32 21.83 -7.01
N VAL A 35 6.31 20.63 -6.44
CA VAL A 35 7.43 19.70 -6.56
C VAL A 35 7.66 19.30 -8.02
N THR A 36 6.63 18.83 -8.71
CA THR A 36 6.76 18.33 -10.09
C THR A 36 7.13 19.41 -11.10
N SER A 37 6.79 20.69 -10.87
CA SER A 37 7.18 21.82 -11.72
C SER A 37 8.57 22.39 -11.38
N SER A 38 9.13 22.10 -10.22
CA SER A 38 10.43 22.65 -9.77
C SER A 38 11.63 21.84 -10.26
N ILE A 39 11.43 20.61 -10.72
CA ILE A 39 12.50 19.70 -11.12
C ILE A 39 12.47 19.43 -12.64
N SER A 40 13.62 19.19 -13.21
CA SER A 40 13.77 18.82 -14.63
C SER A 40 14.53 17.50 -14.84
N LYS A 41 15.12 16.94 -13.79
CA LYS A 41 15.87 15.67 -13.80
C LYS A 41 15.27 14.70 -12.81
N TRP A 42 15.24 13.41 -13.17
CA TRP A 42 14.75 12.37 -12.27
C TRP A 42 15.60 12.25 -10.99
N GLU A 43 16.89 12.51 -11.09
CA GLU A 43 17.83 12.50 -9.99
C GLU A 43 17.46 13.46 -8.87
N ASP A 44 16.71 14.54 -9.18
CA ASP A 44 16.25 15.54 -8.20
C ASP A 44 14.92 15.13 -7.53
N TRP A 45 14.25 14.07 -7.99
CA TRP A 45 12.91 13.66 -7.51
C TRP A 45 12.88 13.47 -5.99
N CYS A 46 13.74 12.61 -5.48
CA CYS A 46 13.73 12.26 -4.06
C CYS A 46 14.04 13.46 -3.16
N SER A 47 15.08 14.23 -3.51
CA SER A 47 15.46 15.42 -2.74
C SER A 47 14.40 16.50 -2.72
N ALA A 48 13.69 16.72 -3.83
CA ALA A 48 12.61 17.71 -3.91
C ALA A 48 11.42 17.33 -3.00
N TRP A 49 11.07 16.04 -2.96
CA TRP A 49 10.05 15.55 -2.04
C TRP A 49 10.48 15.57 -0.58
N ILE A 50 11.78 15.33 -0.28
CA ILE A 50 12.34 15.50 1.08
C ILE A 50 12.17 16.95 1.53
N VAL A 51 12.58 17.92 0.71
CA VAL A 51 12.41 19.35 1.01
C VAL A 51 10.94 19.69 1.26
N ARG A 52 10.01 19.14 0.52
CA ARG A 52 8.57 19.34 0.74
C ARG A 52 8.10 18.71 2.06
N GLY A 53 8.55 17.51 2.36
CA GLY A 53 8.28 16.86 3.64
C GLY A 53 8.83 17.67 4.83
N ASP A 54 10.02 18.26 4.70
CA ASP A 54 10.66 19.09 5.73
C ASP A 54 9.83 20.34 6.06
N VAL A 55 9.15 20.94 5.07
CA VAL A 55 8.21 22.06 5.33
C VAL A 55 7.11 21.62 6.29
N HIS A 56 6.45 20.50 6.00
CA HIS A 56 5.40 19.97 6.87
C HIS A 56 5.95 19.51 8.23
N ALA A 57 7.11 18.87 8.26
CA ALA A 57 7.75 18.47 9.51
C ALA A 57 8.12 19.68 10.39
N GLY A 58 8.51 20.81 9.78
CA GLY A 58 8.75 22.08 10.47
C GLY A 58 7.46 22.62 11.11
N LEU A 59 6.37 22.71 10.33
CA LEU A 59 5.07 23.14 10.82
C LEU A 59 4.52 22.21 11.93
N ALA A 60 4.77 20.91 11.81
CA ALA A 60 4.39 19.95 12.83
C ALA A 60 5.12 20.20 14.17
N LYS A 61 6.44 20.45 14.12
CA LYS A 61 7.24 20.75 15.31
C LYS A 61 6.82 22.05 15.98
N GLU A 62 6.52 23.07 15.18
CA GLU A 62 5.99 24.35 15.69
C GLU A 62 4.63 24.14 16.39
N ALA A 63 3.70 23.45 15.76
CA ALA A 63 2.40 23.14 16.35
C ALA A 63 2.52 22.33 17.65
N GLU A 64 3.40 21.32 17.67
CA GLU A 64 3.68 20.49 18.84
C GLU A 64 4.25 21.32 20.01
N SER A 65 5.19 22.22 19.71
CA SER A 65 5.78 23.13 20.70
C SER A 65 4.73 24.08 21.31
N GLY A 66 3.71 24.43 20.55
CA GLY A 66 2.55 25.21 21.00
C GLY A 66 1.43 24.37 21.68
N GLY A 67 1.63 23.05 21.87
CA GLY A 67 0.62 22.17 22.45
C GLY A 67 -0.54 21.79 21.50
N ASN A 68 -0.43 22.12 20.20
CA ASN A 68 -1.45 21.87 19.19
C ASN A 68 -1.28 20.48 18.55
N PHE A 69 -1.38 19.43 19.34
CA PHE A 69 -1.03 18.06 18.96
C PHE A 69 -1.83 17.52 17.77
N LYS A 70 -3.11 17.87 17.60
CA LYS A 70 -3.89 17.45 16.42
C LYS A 70 -3.36 18.09 15.14
N THR A 71 -2.99 19.36 15.18
CA THR A 71 -2.36 20.07 14.05
C THR A 71 -1.00 19.47 13.74
N ALA A 72 -0.21 19.20 14.78
CA ALA A 72 1.09 18.53 14.65
C ALA A 72 0.95 17.16 13.97
N ALA A 73 0.00 16.32 14.41
CA ALA A 73 -0.25 15.01 13.81
C ALA A 73 -0.63 15.11 12.33
N GLY A 74 -1.49 16.06 11.95
CA GLY A 74 -1.86 16.30 10.55
C GLY A 74 -0.66 16.65 9.69
N HIS A 75 0.21 17.56 10.15
CA HIS A 75 1.42 17.91 9.42
C HIS A 75 2.46 16.79 9.40
N PHE A 76 2.65 16.03 10.48
CA PHE A 76 3.51 14.85 10.46
C PHE A 76 3.02 13.79 9.48
N GLN A 77 1.70 13.58 9.38
CA GLN A 77 1.13 12.64 8.41
C GLN A 77 1.38 13.12 6.97
N THR A 78 1.22 14.42 6.69
CA THR A 78 1.54 14.99 5.37
C THR A 78 3.04 14.91 5.08
N ALA A 79 3.91 15.20 6.06
CA ALA A 79 5.35 15.02 5.92
C ALA A 79 5.70 13.57 5.56
N SER A 80 5.11 12.61 6.27
CA SER A 80 5.33 11.17 6.04
C SER A 80 5.01 10.78 4.60
N VAL A 81 3.85 11.16 4.06
CA VAL A 81 3.50 10.81 2.67
C VAL A 81 4.35 11.56 1.63
N CYS A 82 4.81 12.80 1.91
CA CYS A 82 5.75 13.49 1.05
C CYS A 82 7.10 12.74 0.97
N TYR A 83 7.66 12.33 2.10
CA TYR A 83 8.88 11.53 2.15
C TYR A 83 8.69 10.17 1.47
N HIS A 84 7.54 9.51 1.69
CA HIS A 84 7.19 8.26 1.03
C HIS A 84 7.21 8.41 -0.51
N PHE A 85 6.61 9.47 -1.05
CA PHE A 85 6.63 9.70 -2.50
C PHE A 85 8.00 10.18 -3.01
N GLY A 86 8.88 10.66 -2.16
CA GLY A 86 10.29 10.85 -2.46
C GLY A 86 11.02 9.52 -2.71
N LYS A 87 10.74 8.51 -1.87
CA LYS A 87 11.21 7.14 -2.03
C LYS A 87 10.60 6.44 -3.25
N PHE A 88 9.33 6.73 -3.56
CA PHE A 88 8.49 6.06 -4.52
C PHE A 88 9.18 5.90 -5.89
N LEU A 89 9.35 4.67 -6.35
CA LEU A 89 10.01 4.29 -7.61
C LEU A 89 11.41 4.92 -7.83
N PHE A 90 12.02 5.51 -6.81
CA PHE A 90 13.32 6.17 -6.88
C PHE A 90 14.43 5.16 -6.60
N MET A 91 14.82 4.40 -7.64
CA MET A 91 15.89 3.40 -7.56
C MET A 91 17.25 3.96 -8.01
N HIS A 92 17.34 5.26 -8.28
CA HIS A 92 18.55 5.92 -8.78
C HIS A 92 19.66 6.03 -7.72
N ASP A 93 19.27 6.31 -6.48
CA ASP A 93 20.18 6.43 -5.33
C ASP A 93 19.55 5.75 -4.11
N MET A 94 19.98 4.51 -3.85
CA MET A 94 19.42 3.68 -2.77
C MET A 94 19.66 4.26 -1.37
N PRO A 95 20.85 4.84 -1.05
CA PRO A 95 21.05 5.57 0.21
C PRO A 95 20.07 6.74 0.39
N GLN A 96 19.85 7.55 -0.64
CA GLN A 96 18.91 8.69 -0.58
C GLN A 96 17.47 8.19 -0.44
N MET A 97 17.09 7.15 -1.20
CA MET A 97 15.79 6.50 -1.10
C MET A 97 15.53 5.99 0.32
N LYS A 98 16.51 5.31 0.92
CA LYS A 98 16.39 4.81 2.30
C LYS A 98 16.27 5.95 3.31
N ALA A 99 17.06 7.03 3.16
CA ALA A 99 16.95 8.20 4.02
C ALA A 99 15.54 8.84 3.97
N ALA A 100 14.94 8.96 2.76
CA ALA A 100 13.58 9.44 2.61
C ALA A 100 12.57 8.50 3.29
N HIS A 101 12.78 7.18 3.18
CA HIS A 101 11.94 6.21 3.86
C HIS A 101 12.05 6.33 5.39
N ASP A 102 13.25 6.42 5.94
CA ASP A 102 13.46 6.58 7.38
C ASP A 102 12.76 7.86 7.92
N LEU A 103 12.80 8.95 7.15
CA LEU A 103 12.06 10.18 7.46
C LEU A 103 10.55 9.98 7.41
N SER A 104 10.05 9.20 6.44
CA SER A 104 8.62 8.86 6.32
C SER A 104 8.14 8.09 7.55
N VAL A 105 8.86 7.04 7.92
CA VAL A 105 8.56 6.23 9.12
C VAL A 105 8.61 7.10 10.38
N ALA A 106 9.66 7.90 10.57
CA ALA A 106 9.81 8.75 11.75
C ALA A 106 8.67 9.77 11.87
N ALA A 107 8.27 10.42 10.77
CA ALA A 107 7.15 11.35 10.76
C ALA A 107 5.83 10.64 11.08
N ARG A 108 5.58 9.47 10.48
CA ARG A 108 4.38 8.68 10.76
C ARG A 108 4.29 8.31 12.23
N LEU A 109 5.37 7.84 12.84
CA LEU A 109 5.40 7.46 14.25
C LEU A 109 5.10 8.63 15.19
N ARG A 110 5.56 9.84 14.85
CA ARG A 110 5.22 11.05 15.62
C ARG A 110 3.74 11.43 15.51
N ALA A 111 3.09 11.13 14.39
CA ALA A 111 1.66 11.40 14.21
C ALA A 111 0.78 10.46 15.05
N LEU A 112 1.13 9.16 15.12
CA LEU A 112 0.27 8.08 15.62
C LEU A 112 -0.40 8.36 16.99
N PRO A 113 0.31 8.88 18.03
CA PRO A 113 -0.29 9.09 19.35
C PRO A 113 -1.38 10.18 19.38
N HIS A 114 -1.39 11.06 18.38
CA HIS A 114 -2.25 12.23 18.33
C HIS A 114 -3.35 12.14 17.26
N LEU A 115 -3.41 11.02 16.52
CA LEU A 115 -4.47 10.74 15.56
C LEU A 115 -5.77 10.33 16.27
N THR A 116 -6.87 10.37 15.55
CA THR A 116 -8.17 9.84 15.99
C THR A 116 -8.70 8.87 14.93
N PRO A 117 -8.76 7.55 15.20
CA PRO A 117 -8.21 6.88 16.38
C PRO A 117 -6.68 6.91 16.42
N ILE A 118 -6.10 6.73 17.60
CA ILE A 118 -4.64 6.61 17.78
C ILE A 118 -4.11 5.39 17.02
N GLY A 119 -2.80 5.38 16.74
CA GLY A 119 -2.13 4.22 16.17
C GLY A 119 -1.01 3.70 17.07
N GLU A 120 -0.73 2.42 16.95
CA GLU A 120 0.34 1.70 17.64
C GLU A 120 1.31 1.13 16.59
N ARG A 121 2.63 1.41 16.73
CA ARG A 121 3.64 0.66 15.99
C ARG A 121 3.79 -0.72 16.59
N VAL A 122 3.73 -1.74 15.77
CA VAL A 122 3.91 -3.14 16.16
C VAL A 122 5.06 -3.77 15.40
N LEU A 123 5.75 -4.73 16.03
CA LEU A 123 6.82 -5.51 15.44
C LEU A 123 6.42 -6.99 15.54
N ILE A 124 6.22 -7.63 14.42
CA ILE A 124 5.68 -8.98 14.30
C ILE A 124 6.81 -9.93 13.99
N PRO A 125 7.09 -10.94 14.82
CA PRO A 125 8.17 -11.90 14.57
C PRO A 125 7.95 -12.67 13.25
N PHE A 126 8.98 -12.74 12.41
CA PHE A 126 8.93 -13.48 11.16
C PHE A 126 10.32 -13.99 10.75
N GLN A 127 10.50 -15.31 10.67
CA GLN A 127 11.69 -15.97 10.14
C GLN A 127 13.04 -15.39 10.63
N GLY A 128 13.15 -15.11 11.93
CA GLY A 128 14.38 -14.57 12.55
C GLY A 128 14.54 -13.04 12.48
N THR A 129 13.61 -12.33 11.82
CA THR A 129 13.50 -10.87 11.81
C THR A 129 12.12 -10.42 12.29
N GLN A 130 11.73 -9.19 11.99
CA GLN A 130 10.44 -8.61 12.39
C GLN A 130 9.81 -7.85 11.21
N LEU A 131 8.50 -8.01 11.05
CA LEU A 131 7.70 -7.20 10.14
C LEU A 131 7.13 -6.00 10.91
N ALA A 132 7.38 -4.80 10.42
CA ALA A 132 6.84 -3.59 11.01
C ALA A 132 5.40 -3.35 10.56
N GLY A 133 4.50 -3.07 11.51
CA GLY A 133 3.12 -2.76 11.25
C GLY A 133 2.61 -1.55 12.03
N ILE A 134 1.46 -1.05 11.63
CA ILE A 134 0.68 -0.03 12.34
C ILE A 134 -0.70 -0.61 12.60
N LEU A 135 -1.02 -0.80 13.88
CA LEU A 135 -2.35 -1.21 14.33
C LEU A 135 -3.13 0.04 14.74
N ARG A 136 -4.34 0.19 14.21
CA ARG A 136 -5.28 1.22 14.63
C ARG A 136 -6.62 0.60 14.97
N LYS A 137 -7.24 1.03 16.07
CA LYS A 137 -8.54 0.50 16.53
C LYS A 137 -9.59 1.60 16.51
N PRO A 138 -10.82 1.32 16.07
CA PRO A 138 -11.89 2.30 16.07
C PRO A 138 -12.23 2.75 17.49
N VAL A 139 -12.69 3.99 17.63
CA VAL A 139 -13.07 4.54 18.93
C VAL A 139 -14.37 3.89 19.41
N GLY A 140 -14.39 3.46 20.68
CA GLY A 140 -15.61 2.95 21.32
C GLY A 140 -15.93 1.47 21.07
N VAL A 141 -15.08 0.75 20.35
CA VAL A 141 -15.22 -0.71 20.12
C VAL A 141 -14.14 -1.43 20.92
N GLN A 142 -14.54 -2.32 21.84
CA GLN A 142 -13.62 -2.99 22.76
C GLN A 142 -12.75 -4.05 22.04
N LYS A 143 -13.38 -4.92 21.25
CA LYS A 143 -12.73 -5.97 20.47
C LYS A 143 -13.21 -5.87 19.01
N PRO A 144 -12.67 -4.94 18.21
CA PRO A 144 -13.04 -4.83 16.83
C PRO A 144 -12.49 -5.98 15.99
N PRO A 145 -13.22 -6.44 14.97
CA PRO A 145 -12.68 -7.30 13.93
C PRO A 145 -11.55 -6.58 13.20
N VAL A 146 -10.62 -7.34 12.58
CA VAL A 146 -9.36 -6.79 12.06
C VAL A 146 -9.28 -6.89 10.55
N MET A 147 -8.94 -5.78 9.91
CA MET A 147 -8.49 -5.73 8.52
C MET A 147 -6.97 -5.81 8.45
N VAL A 148 -6.42 -6.93 8.00
CA VAL A 148 -5.01 -7.06 7.63
C VAL A 148 -4.80 -6.47 6.25
N MET A 149 -3.87 -5.52 6.10
CA MET A 149 -3.67 -4.77 4.86
C MET A 149 -2.30 -5.09 4.24
N CYS A 150 -2.31 -5.67 3.04
CA CYS A 150 -1.13 -6.00 2.25
C CYS A 150 -0.82 -4.91 1.23
N MET A 151 0.42 -4.43 1.27
CA MET A 151 0.90 -3.35 0.41
C MET A 151 1.15 -3.83 -1.04
N GLY A 152 1.21 -2.88 -1.98
CA GLY A 152 1.66 -3.11 -3.36
C GLY A 152 3.18 -3.16 -3.49
N LEU A 153 3.67 -3.16 -4.73
CA LEU A 153 5.09 -3.18 -5.03
C LEU A 153 5.85 -2.02 -4.36
N ASP A 154 5.29 -0.83 -4.44
CA ASP A 154 5.92 0.44 -4.08
C ASP A 154 5.16 1.20 -2.97
N SER A 155 4.13 0.57 -2.40
CA SER A 155 3.41 1.07 -1.24
C SER A 155 4.10 0.67 0.05
N THR A 156 3.89 1.45 1.10
CA THR A 156 4.27 1.11 2.47
C THR A 156 3.10 1.40 3.42
N LYS A 157 3.16 0.91 4.65
CA LYS A 157 2.14 1.16 5.67
C LYS A 157 1.90 2.65 5.95
N GLU A 158 2.90 3.52 5.66
CA GLU A 158 2.80 4.98 5.82
C GLU A 158 1.82 5.62 4.85
N GLU A 159 1.58 4.99 3.69
CA GLU A 159 0.67 5.50 2.65
C GLU A 159 -0.82 5.20 2.96
N MET A 160 -1.12 4.35 3.94
CA MET A 160 -2.45 3.76 4.11
C MET A 160 -3.54 4.60 4.82
N PRO A 161 -3.27 5.77 5.44
CA PRO A 161 -4.29 6.49 6.23
C PRO A 161 -5.66 6.66 5.56
N SER A 162 -5.68 6.99 4.27
CA SER A 162 -6.93 7.18 3.51
C SER A 162 -7.69 5.89 3.23
N ASN A 163 -6.99 4.74 3.20
CA ASN A 163 -7.60 3.43 3.03
C ASN A 163 -8.02 2.85 4.39
N GLU A 164 -7.25 3.09 5.46
CA GLU A 164 -7.60 2.69 6.83
C GLU A 164 -8.90 3.37 7.30
N ALA A 165 -9.09 4.65 6.96
CA ALA A 165 -10.18 5.48 7.45
C ALA A 165 -11.55 4.84 7.21
N VAL A 166 -11.80 4.30 6.03
CA VAL A 166 -13.11 3.73 5.68
C VAL A 166 -13.46 2.46 6.48
N PHE A 167 -12.47 1.70 6.93
CA PHE A 167 -12.65 0.53 7.80
C PHE A 167 -12.82 0.96 9.26
N LEU A 168 -11.98 1.87 9.74
CA LEU A 168 -12.06 2.43 11.10
C LEU A 168 -13.41 3.10 11.37
N GLU A 169 -13.95 3.85 10.40
CA GLU A 169 -15.27 4.49 10.48
C GLU A 169 -16.42 3.48 10.60
N ARG A 170 -16.20 2.23 10.20
CA ARG A 170 -17.16 1.13 10.28
C ARG A 170 -16.93 0.18 11.45
N GLY A 171 -16.11 0.57 12.40
CA GLY A 171 -15.87 -0.20 13.61
C GLY A 171 -14.85 -1.34 13.47
N MET A 172 -14.14 -1.45 12.36
CA MET A 172 -13.07 -2.43 12.15
C MET A 172 -11.71 -1.85 12.53
N ALA A 173 -10.86 -2.63 13.19
CA ALA A 173 -9.45 -2.32 13.35
C ALA A 173 -8.70 -2.52 12.02
N THR A 174 -7.60 -1.80 11.83
CA THR A 174 -6.70 -1.98 10.67
C THR A 174 -5.30 -2.31 11.13
N LEU A 175 -4.67 -3.30 10.50
CA LEU A 175 -3.26 -3.62 10.66
C LEU A 175 -2.58 -3.54 9.29
N ALA A 176 -2.00 -2.38 8.98
CA ALA A 176 -1.17 -2.19 7.81
C ALA A 176 0.27 -2.59 8.15
N PHE A 177 0.87 -3.51 7.39
CA PHE A 177 2.22 -4.00 7.66
C PHE A 177 3.08 -4.02 6.40
N ASP A 178 4.38 -3.86 6.59
CA ASP A 178 5.37 -4.03 5.53
C ASP A 178 5.83 -5.50 5.53
N GLY A 179 5.43 -6.23 4.51
CA GLY A 179 5.85 -7.61 4.29
C GLY A 179 7.15 -7.70 3.46
N PRO A 180 7.63 -8.91 3.15
CA PRO A 180 8.81 -9.12 2.33
C PRO A 180 8.77 -8.35 1.01
N GLY A 181 9.83 -7.60 0.69
CA GLY A 181 9.93 -6.72 -0.47
C GLY A 181 9.20 -5.39 -0.33
N GLN A 182 8.71 -5.04 0.87
CA GLN A 182 7.91 -3.83 1.11
C GLN A 182 8.45 -3.03 2.29
N GLY A 183 8.42 -1.72 2.17
CA GLY A 183 8.68 -0.78 3.26
C GLY A 183 9.94 -1.08 4.07
N GLU A 184 9.81 -1.18 5.39
CA GLU A 184 10.95 -1.45 6.27
C GLU A 184 11.56 -2.85 6.04
N ALA A 185 10.77 -3.81 5.56
CA ALA A 185 11.26 -5.17 5.32
C ALA A 185 12.01 -5.34 3.98
N GLU A 186 11.84 -4.42 2.99
CA GLU A 186 12.42 -4.58 1.64
C GLU A 186 13.94 -4.62 1.61
N TYR A 187 14.59 -4.11 2.64
CA TYR A 187 16.06 -4.07 2.73
C TYR A 187 16.68 -5.39 3.15
N GLU A 188 15.92 -6.26 3.81
CA GLU A 188 16.37 -7.55 4.36
C GLU A 188 15.67 -8.74 3.70
N LEU A 189 14.41 -8.59 3.34
CA LEU A 189 13.55 -9.64 2.83
C LEU A 189 13.11 -9.33 1.40
N PRO A 190 13.45 -10.19 0.41
CA PRO A 190 13.01 -10.01 -0.96
C PRO A 190 11.53 -10.28 -1.16
N ILE A 191 10.97 -9.78 -2.25
CA ILE A 191 9.64 -10.17 -2.74
C ILE A 191 9.55 -11.70 -2.82
N ARG A 192 8.44 -12.25 -2.35
CA ARG A 192 8.16 -13.69 -2.35
C ARG A 192 6.76 -14.01 -2.88
N HIS A 193 6.63 -15.16 -3.50
CA HIS A 193 5.35 -15.61 -4.06
C HIS A 193 4.41 -16.23 -3.01
N ASP A 194 4.95 -16.87 -1.97
CA ASP A 194 4.24 -17.54 -0.88
C ASP A 194 3.91 -16.54 0.26
N PHE A 195 3.16 -15.49 -0.09
CA PHE A 195 2.85 -14.39 0.83
C PHE A 195 1.86 -14.80 1.95
N GLU A 196 1.26 -15.97 1.85
CA GLU A 196 0.54 -16.57 2.99
C GLU A 196 1.44 -16.72 4.22
N ALA A 197 2.73 -16.98 4.06
CA ALA A 197 3.63 -17.17 5.19
C ALA A 197 3.78 -15.91 6.08
N PRO A 198 4.08 -14.69 5.56
CA PRO A 198 4.06 -13.49 6.39
C PRO A 198 2.67 -13.13 6.91
N VAL A 199 1.59 -13.40 6.16
CA VAL A 199 0.22 -13.15 6.63
C VAL A 199 -0.15 -14.07 7.79
N SER A 200 0.20 -15.36 7.73
CA SER A 200 0.00 -16.29 8.86
C SER A 200 0.75 -15.81 10.11
N ALA A 201 2.00 -15.33 9.96
CA ALA A 201 2.74 -14.79 11.11
C ALA A 201 2.06 -13.52 11.69
N VAL A 202 1.46 -12.69 10.85
CA VAL A 202 0.65 -11.54 11.29
C VAL A 202 -0.58 -12.01 12.09
N ILE A 203 -1.28 -13.03 11.60
CA ILE A 203 -2.46 -13.58 12.28
C ILE A 203 -2.07 -14.28 13.57
N ASP A 204 -0.99 -15.07 13.60
CA ASP A 204 -0.45 -15.68 14.82
C ASP A 204 -0.11 -14.63 15.88
N TRP A 205 0.44 -13.48 15.45
CA TRP A 205 0.71 -12.37 16.35
C TRP A 205 -0.59 -11.72 16.86
N LEU A 206 -1.61 -11.55 16.00
CA LEU A 206 -2.92 -11.03 16.41
C LEU A 206 -3.58 -11.93 17.46
N GLU A 207 -3.44 -13.26 17.37
CA GLU A 207 -3.97 -14.21 18.37
C GLU A 207 -3.34 -14.04 19.75
N THR A 208 -2.18 -13.39 19.86
CA THR A 208 -1.59 -13.05 21.17
C THR A 208 -2.24 -11.84 21.85
N ARG A 209 -3.17 -11.16 21.16
CA ARG A 209 -3.82 -9.94 21.63
C ARG A 209 -5.22 -10.23 22.16
N ASP A 210 -5.60 -9.54 23.22
CA ASP A 210 -6.92 -9.64 23.85
C ASP A 210 -7.85 -8.44 23.52
N ASP A 211 -7.33 -7.45 22.80
CA ASP A 211 -7.99 -6.18 22.48
C ASP A 211 -8.49 -6.07 21.03
N VAL A 212 -8.49 -7.16 20.29
CA VAL A 212 -9.04 -7.31 18.94
C VAL A 212 -9.80 -8.65 18.81
N ASP A 213 -10.73 -8.71 17.88
CA ASP A 213 -11.48 -9.94 17.56
C ASP A 213 -10.76 -10.74 16.48
N VAL A 214 -10.09 -11.80 16.88
CA VAL A 214 -9.30 -12.67 15.99
C VAL A 214 -10.12 -13.76 15.29
N GLU A 215 -11.40 -13.93 15.68
CA GLU A 215 -12.32 -14.84 14.97
C GLU A 215 -12.86 -14.19 13.69
N HIS A 216 -12.74 -12.86 13.56
CA HIS A 216 -13.24 -12.09 12.44
C HIS A 216 -12.11 -11.27 11.79
N ILE A 217 -11.24 -11.95 11.04
CA ILE A 217 -10.13 -11.35 10.30
C ILE A 217 -10.48 -11.23 8.83
N GLY A 218 -10.49 -10.00 8.31
CA GLY A 218 -10.53 -9.71 6.89
C GLY A 218 -9.13 -9.39 6.36
N ILE A 219 -8.93 -9.61 5.06
CA ILE A 219 -7.69 -9.21 4.38
C ILE A 219 -7.98 -8.28 3.21
N TRP A 220 -7.13 -7.29 3.02
CA TRP A 220 -7.18 -6.33 1.92
C TRP A 220 -5.80 -6.21 1.28
N GLY A 221 -5.74 -6.13 -0.04
CA GLY A 221 -4.49 -5.93 -0.73
C GLY A 221 -4.63 -5.06 -1.97
N VAL A 222 -3.62 -4.22 -2.23
CA VAL A 222 -3.60 -3.25 -3.31
C VAL A 222 -2.49 -3.52 -4.33
N SER A 223 -2.79 -3.45 -5.63
CA SER A 223 -1.81 -3.68 -6.70
C SER A 223 -1.14 -5.05 -6.51
N LEU A 224 0.19 -5.17 -6.37
CA LEU A 224 0.83 -6.44 -6.04
C LEU A 224 0.28 -7.07 -4.75
N GLY A 225 -0.16 -6.25 -3.77
CA GLY A 225 -0.91 -6.72 -2.61
C GLY A 225 -2.25 -7.35 -2.95
N GLY A 226 -2.84 -6.96 -4.09
CA GLY A 226 -4.06 -7.59 -4.62
C GLY A 226 -3.82 -9.01 -5.18
N TYR A 227 -2.56 -9.42 -5.34
CA TYR A 227 -2.14 -10.82 -5.45
C TYR A 227 -1.92 -11.44 -4.06
N TYR A 228 -1.25 -10.72 -3.16
CA TYR A 228 -0.88 -11.23 -1.84
C TYR A 228 -2.09 -11.57 -0.97
N ALA A 229 -3.12 -10.74 -0.98
CA ALA A 229 -4.31 -10.96 -0.17
C ALA A 229 -5.11 -12.20 -0.64
N PRO A 230 -5.46 -12.39 -1.93
CA PRO A 230 -6.07 -13.63 -2.41
C PRO A 230 -5.18 -14.86 -2.21
N ARG A 231 -3.86 -14.72 -2.41
CA ARG A 231 -2.90 -15.80 -2.15
C ARG A 231 -2.97 -16.23 -0.69
N ALA A 232 -2.95 -15.29 0.24
CA ALA A 232 -3.08 -15.60 1.66
C ALA A 232 -4.44 -16.24 1.97
N ALA A 233 -5.55 -15.71 1.46
CA ALA A 233 -6.89 -16.25 1.66
C ALA A 233 -7.07 -17.70 1.16
N ALA A 234 -6.27 -18.12 0.18
CA ALA A 234 -6.28 -19.50 -0.31
C ALA A 234 -5.73 -20.50 0.73
N PHE A 235 -4.73 -20.10 1.51
CA PHE A 235 -4.00 -21.00 2.41
C PHE A 235 -4.29 -20.72 3.90
N GLU A 236 -4.58 -19.50 4.29
CA GLU A 236 -4.85 -19.09 5.65
C GLU A 236 -6.36 -19.08 5.93
N LYS A 237 -6.86 -20.14 6.51
CA LYS A 237 -8.31 -20.37 6.70
C LYS A 237 -8.95 -19.55 7.82
N ARG A 238 -8.15 -18.84 8.64
CA ARG A 238 -8.65 -17.86 9.63
C ARG A 238 -9.13 -16.55 8.97
N ILE A 239 -8.83 -16.35 7.66
CA ILE A 239 -9.34 -15.21 6.89
C ILE A 239 -10.79 -15.48 6.49
N VAL A 240 -11.74 -14.67 7.00
CA VAL A 240 -13.17 -14.83 6.75
C VAL A 240 -13.66 -14.11 5.50
N ALA A 241 -12.96 -13.07 5.03
CA ALA A 241 -13.28 -12.34 3.80
C ALA A 241 -12.04 -11.64 3.20
N CYS A 242 -12.01 -11.49 1.89
CA CYS A 242 -10.88 -10.93 1.15
C CYS A 242 -11.30 -9.76 0.24
N ILE A 243 -10.47 -8.70 0.16
CA ILE A 243 -10.57 -7.64 -0.84
C ILE A 243 -9.30 -7.62 -1.68
N SER A 244 -9.44 -7.78 -3.00
CA SER A 244 -8.38 -7.62 -3.98
C SER A 244 -8.62 -6.36 -4.80
N LEU A 245 -7.72 -5.36 -4.67
CA LEU A 245 -7.81 -4.11 -5.40
C LEU A 245 -6.77 -4.08 -6.52
N THR A 246 -7.23 -4.24 -7.76
CA THR A 246 -6.41 -4.26 -8.99
C THR A 246 -5.16 -5.15 -8.87
N GLY A 247 -5.35 -6.36 -8.36
CA GLY A 247 -4.27 -7.33 -8.20
C GLY A 247 -3.96 -8.09 -9.50
N PRO A 248 -2.71 -8.48 -9.74
CA PRO A 248 -2.40 -9.38 -10.84
C PRO A 248 -2.91 -10.80 -10.55
N PHE A 249 -3.59 -11.39 -11.52
CA PHE A 249 -3.89 -12.82 -11.51
C PHE A 249 -2.66 -13.65 -11.90
N ASP A 250 -1.89 -13.14 -12.87
CA ASP A 250 -0.58 -13.63 -13.27
C ASP A 250 0.35 -12.44 -13.49
N PHE A 251 1.34 -12.27 -12.61
CA PHE A 251 2.20 -11.09 -12.69
C PHE A 251 3.21 -11.19 -13.84
N ALA A 252 3.54 -12.39 -14.33
CA ALA A 252 4.40 -12.54 -15.49
C ALA A 252 3.82 -11.85 -16.73
N GLU A 253 2.49 -11.94 -16.95
CA GLU A 253 1.80 -11.28 -18.06
C GLU A 253 1.94 -9.75 -18.03
N ALA A 254 2.12 -9.18 -16.84
CA ALA A 254 2.22 -7.73 -16.63
C ALA A 254 3.67 -7.24 -16.56
N PHE A 255 4.61 -8.08 -16.08
CA PHE A 255 5.98 -7.68 -15.81
C PHE A 255 6.72 -7.20 -17.07
N ASP A 256 6.63 -7.93 -18.16
CA ASP A 256 7.30 -7.61 -19.42
C ASP A 256 6.79 -6.29 -20.05
N GLN A 257 5.54 -5.94 -19.77
CA GLN A 257 4.89 -4.73 -20.29
C GLN A 257 4.95 -3.55 -19.29
N ALA A 258 5.44 -3.80 -18.08
CA ALA A 258 5.51 -2.77 -17.05
C ALA A 258 6.50 -1.65 -17.44
N PRO A 259 6.24 -0.40 -17.02
CA PRO A 259 7.19 0.71 -17.21
C PRO A 259 8.56 0.39 -16.59
N ASP A 260 9.63 0.94 -17.19
CA ASP A 260 11.02 0.71 -16.74
C ASP A 260 11.23 0.96 -15.24
N LEU A 261 10.65 2.03 -14.70
CA LEU A 261 10.73 2.33 -13.27
C LEU A 261 10.09 1.22 -12.41
N THR A 262 9.00 0.62 -12.88
CA THR A 262 8.30 -0.47 -12.18
C THR A 262 9.12 -1.75 -12.24
N ARG A 263 9.70 -2.10 -13.42
CA ARG A 263 10.58 -3.27 -13.56
C ARG A 263 11.83 -3.12 -12.70
N SER A 264 12.48 -1.95 -12.73
CA SER A 264 13.64 -1.66 -11.88
C SER A 264 13.32 -1.79 -10.39
N ALA A 265 12.18 -1.25 -9.93
CA ALA A 265 11.75 -1.38 -8.56
C ALA A 265 11.49 -2.83 -8.15
N PHE A 266 10.84 -3.61 -9.02
CA PHE A 266 10.61 -5.03 -8.77
C PHE A 266 11.90 -5.82 -8.72
N THR A 267 12.83 -5.57 -9.64
CA THR A 267 14.15 -6.23 -9.70
C THR A 267 14.92 -6.02 -8.41
N ILE A 268 15.03 -4.76 -7.95
CA ILE A 268 15.75 -4.42 -6.72
C ILE A 268 15.07 -5.03 -5.49
N ARG A 269 13.74 -4.93 -5.36
CA ARG A 269 13.00 -5.47 -4.20
C ARG A 269 12.86 -6.99 -4.21
N SER A 270 13.10 -7.63 -5.35
CA SER A 270 13.27 -9.09 -5.44
C SER A 270 14.69 -9.53 -5.08
N HIS A 271 15.59 -8.59 -4.76
CA HIS A 271 17.02 -8.81 -4.56
C HIS A 271 17.68 -9.53 -5.74
N CYS A 272 17.22 -9.24 -6.96
CA CYS A 272 17.76 -9.78 -8.20
C CYS A 272 18.80 -8.83 -8.81
N GLU A 273 19.86 -9.38 -9.40
CA GLU A 273 20.90 -8.60 -10.07
C GLU A 273 20.49 -8.16 -11.49
N THR A 274 19.54 -8.89 -12.11
CA THR A 274 19.10 -8.65 -13.49
C THR A 274 17.57 -8.72 -13.62
N GLU A 275 17.03 -8.03 -14.62
CA GLU A 275 15.60 -8.13 -14.97
C GLU A 275 15.20 -9.56 -15.39
N GLU A 276 16.08 -10.33 -15.99
CA GLU A 276 15.83 -11.73 -16.34
C GLU A 276 15.64 -12.59 -15.08
N ALA A 277 16.47 -12.40 -14.06
CA ALA A 277 16.29 -13.07 -12.77
C ALA A 277 14.99 -12.63 -12.10
N ALA A 278 14.65 -11.35 -12.17
CA ALA A 278 13.40 -10.80 -11.64
C ALA A 278 12.16 -11.36 -12.38
N ALA A 279 12.23 -11.54 -13.71
CA ALA A 279 11.16 -12.19 -14.48
C ALA A 279 10.86 -13.61 -13.99
N ASN A 280 11.89 -14.37 -13.58
CA ASN A 280 11.70 -15.70 -12.97
C ASN A 280 11.02 -15.63 -11.59
N VAL A 281 11.21 -14.55 -10.84
CA VAL A 281 10.47 -14.30 -9.60
C VAL A 281 9.03 -13.92 -9.93
N ALA A 282 8.83 -13.01 -10.89
CA ALA A 282 7.52 -12.57 -11.35
C ALA A 282 6.64 -13.73 -11.84
N ALA A 283 7.22 -14.70 -12.53
CA ALA A 283 6.52 -15.90 -13.03
C ALA A 283 5.94 -16.78 -11.92
N LYS A 284 6.45 -16.69 -10.69
CA LYS A 284 5.93 -17.43 -9.53
C LYS A 284 4.75 -16.71 -8.88
N LEU A 285 4.55 -15.41 -9.17
CA LEU A 285 3.48 -14.59 -8.64
C LEU A 285 2.22 -14.77 -9.52
N ASN A 286 1.57 -15.92 -9.42
CA ASN A 286 0.34 -16.21 -10.16
C ASN A 286 -0.66 -16.98 -9.29
N LEU A 287 -1.95 -16.85 -9.60
CA LEU A 287 -3.07 -17.45 -8.89
C LEU A 287 -3.73 -18.62 -9.66
N LYS A 288 -3.22 -18.99 -10.86
CA LYS A 288 -3.85 -19.97 -11.75
C LYS A 288 -4.24 -21.28 -11.05
N ASP A 289 -3.30 -21.84 -10.27
CA ASP A 289 -3.54 -23.11 -9.57
C ASP A 289 -4.00 -22.92 -8.11
N VAL A 290 -4.03 -21.67 -7.64
CA VAL A 290 -4.27 -21.32 -6.24
C VAL A 290 -5.67 -20.76 -6.02
N ALA A 291 -6.20 -19.98 -6.96
CA ALA A 291 -7.46 -19.25 -6.79
C ALA A 291 -8.65 -20.15 -6.42
N LYS A 292 -8.71 -21.36 -6.93
CA LYS A 292 -9.74 -22.36 -6.57
C LYS A 292 -9.74 -22.77 -5.09
N GLN A 293 -8.69 -22.46 -4.33
CA GLN A 293 -8.61 -22.72 -2.88
C GLN A 293 -9.17 -21.56 -2.05
N ILE A 294 -9.55 -20.44 -2.70
CA ILE A 294 -10.19 -19.31 -2.04
C ILE A 294 -11.67 -19.66 -1.89
N GLU A 295 -12.06 -20.02 -0.67
CA GLU A 295 -13.41 -20.45 -0.31
C GLU A 295 -14.19 -19.33 0.41
N CYS A 296 -13.48 -18.39 1.05
CA CYS A 296 -14.10 -17.24 1.70
C CYS A 296 -14.65 -16.25 0.64
N PRO A 297 -15.65 -15.43 1.01
CA PRO A 297 -16.12 -14.35 0.15
C PRO A 297 -14.98 -13.42 -0.26
N ILE A 298 -14.97 -13.02 -1.55
CA ILE A 298 -13.97 -12.10 -2.09
C ILE A 298 -14.62 -10.94 -2.84
N TYR A 299 -14.17 -9.70 -2.54
CA TYR A 299 -14.53 -8.49 -3.25
C TYR A 299 -13.34 -8.06 -4.13
N ILE A 300 -13.57 -8.02 -5.43
CA ILE A 300 -12.54 -7.75 -6.42
C ILE A 300 -12.84 -6.40 -7.07
N VAL A 301 -11.86 -5.50 -7.06
CA VAL A 301 -11.97 -4.20 -7.72
C VAL A 301 -11.03 -4.15 -8.91
N GLY A 302 -11.56 -3.84 -10.10
CA GLY A 302 -10.81 -3.60 -11.31
C GLY A 302 -11.01 -2.17 -11.83
N GLY A 303 -9.99 -1.62 -12.50
CA GLY A 303 -10.10 -0.38 -13.26
C GLY A 303 -10.06 -0.68 -14.76
N ALA A 304 -11.11 -0.32 -15.51
CA ALA A 304 -11.15 -0.65 -16.95
C ALA A 304 -10.14 0.15 -17.78
N LEU A 305 -9.60 1.24 -17.23
CA LEU A 305 -8.55 2.06 -17.85
C LEU A 305 -7.16 1.83 -17.18
N ASP A 306 -6.99 0.71 -16.48
CA ASP A 306 -5.70 0.35 -15.91
C ASP A 306 -4.66 0.08 -17.01
N ARG A 307 -3.51 0.77 -16.92
CA ARG A 307 -2.39 0.65 -17.86
C ARG A 307 -1.16 0.02 -17.24
N VAL A 308 -1.24 -0.34 -15.95
CA VAL A 308 -0.16 -1.01 -15.22
C VAL A 308 -0.41 -2.51 -15.20
N LEU A 309 -1.66 -2.89 -14.96
CA LEU A 309 -2.11 -4.29 -14.97
C LEU A 309 -3.30 -4.44 -15.95
N PRO A 310 -3.30 -5.46 -16.79
CA PRO A 310 -4.43 -5.74 -17.67
C PRO A 310 -5.75 -5.84 -16.89
N PRO A 311 -6.82 -5.12 -17.30
CA PRO A 311 -8.09 -5.11 -16.56
C PRO A 311 -8.75 -6.49 -16.41
N ASP A 312 -8.49 -7.42 -17.32
CA ASP A 312 -9.03 -8.78 -17.32
C ASP A 312 -8.50 -9.66 -16.17
N HIS A 313 -7.40 -9.26 -15.50
CA HIS A 313 -6.91 -9.95 -14.31
C HIS A 313 -7.96 -10.00 -13.20
N ALA A 314 -8.76 -8.94 -13.03
CA ALA A 314 -9.86 -8.91 -12.07
C ALA A 314 -10.96 -9.94 -12.42
N SER A 315 -11.31 -10.05 -13.69
CA SER A 315 -12.30 -11.03 -14.16
C SER A 315 -11.77 -12.46 -14.06
N LYS A 316 -10.49 -12.69 -14.45
CA LYS A 316 -9.83 -14.00 -14.31
C LYS A 316 -9.85 -14.49 -12.85
N LEU A 317 -9.61 -13.59 -11.89
CA LEU A 317 -9.68 -13.93 -10.47
C LEU A 317 -11.11 -14.26 -10.04
N ALA A 318 -12.10 -13.46 -10.45
CA ALA A 318 -13.50 -13.68 -10.11
C ALA A 318 -14.05 -15.02 -10.63
N GLU A 319 -13.61 -15.46 -11.80
CA GLU A 319 -13.99 -16.73 -12.42
C GLU A 319 -13.28 -17.94 -11.81
N ALA A 320 -12.08 -17.74 -11.24
CA ALA A 320 -11.23 -18.83 -10.78
C ALA A 320 -11.44 -19.23 -9.31
N VAL A 321 -12.06 -18.38 -8.49
CA VAL A 321 -12.29 -18.65 -7.06
C VAL A 321 -13.46 -19.61 -6.86
N SER A 322 -13.41 -20.42 -5.79
CA SER A 322 -14.52 -21.33 -5.42
C SER A 322 -15.54 -20.68 -4.49
N GLY A 323 -15.13 -19.66 -3.73
CA GLY A 323 -16.02 -18.90 -2.85
C GLY A 323 -16.84 -17.85 -3.58
N PRO A 324 -17.79 -17.21 -2.87
CA PRO A 324 -18.61 -16.14 -3.45
C PRO A 324 -17.75 -14.94 -3.89
N ALA A 325 -17.77 -14.60 -5.18
CA ALA A 325 -17.05 -13.47 -5.74
C ALA A 325 -17.98 -12.29 -6.05
N THR A 326 -17.56 -11.10 -5.67
CA THR A 326 -18.18 -9.82 -6.07
C THR A 326 -17.16 -9.03 -6.88
N LEU A 327 -17.42 -8.84 -8.18
CA LEU A 327 -16.56 -8.05 -9.07
C LEU A 327 -17.14 -6.64 -9.24
N ASN A 328 -16.34 -5.63 -8.88
CA ASN A 328 -16.58 -4.21 -9.13
C ASN A 328 -15.58 -3.69 -10.18
N MET A 329 -15.97 -3.75 -11.46
CA MET A 329 -15.20 -3.15 -12.54
C MET A 329 -15.59 -1.70 -12.70
N VAL A 330 -14.67 -0.77 -12.40
CA VAL A 330 -14.89 0.67 -12.53
C VAL A 330 -14.51 1.11 -13.95
N GLU A 331 -15.49 1.45 -14.77
CA GLU A 331 -15.34 1.74 -16.20
C GLU A 331 -14.33 2.87 -16.51
N ASP A 332 -14.31 3.94 -15.69
CA ASP A 332 -13.39 5.07 -15.80
C ASP A 332 -12.25 5.02 -14.76
N GLY A 333 -12.04 3.86 -14.13
CA GLY A 333 -10.99 3.61 -13.15
C GLY A 333 -9.64 3.36 -13.81
N THR A 334 -8.60 4.05 -13.33
CA THR A 334 -7.19 3.77 -13.66
C THR A 334 -6.61 2.77 -12.64
N HIS A 335 -5.29 2.53 -12.67
CA HIS A 335 -4.65 1.61 -11.71
C HIS A 335 -4.99 1.98 -10.26
N VAL A 336 -5.39 0.98 -9.47
CA VAL A 336 -5.86 1.12 -8.06
C VAL A 336 -7.11 2.01 -7.92
N VAL A 337 -7.71 2.39 -9.05
CA VAL A 337 -8.90 3.28 -9.08
C VAL A 337 -8.70 4.56 -8.27
N ASN A 338 -7.45 5.04 -8.15
CA ASN A 338 -7.11 6.24 -7.38
C ASN A 338 -7.73 7.53 -7.92
N ASN A 339 -8.12 7.54 -9.20
CA ASN A 339 -8.86 8.65 -9.82
C ASN A 339 -10.36 8.64 -9.46
N ARG A 340 -10.89 7.55 -8.88
CA ARG A 340 -12.30 7.37 -8.49
C ARG A 340 -12.44 6.63 -7.15
N PRO A 341 -11.73 7.01 -6.07
CA PRO A 341 -11.69 6.24 -4.83
C PRO A 341 -13.08 6.09 -4.19
N TYR A 342 -13.97 7.04 -4.42
CA TYR A 342 -15.36 7.02 -3.98
C TYR A 342 -16.24 5.92 -4.65
N LYS A 343 -15.75 5.31 -5.72
CA LYS A 343 -16.45 4.20 -6.42
C LYS A 343 -16.11 2.82 -5.85
N TYR A 344 -15.13 2.73 -4.94
CA TYR A 344 -14.78 1.42 -4.35
C TYR A 344 -14.53 1.47 -2.85
N ARG A 345 -13.88 2.52 -2.30
CA ARG A 345 -13.49 2.55 -0.87
C ARG A 345 -14.67 2.34 0.07
N PRO A 346 -15.74 3.16 0.04
CA PRO A 346 -16.86 2.95 0.92
C PRO A 346 -17.61 1.63 0.64
N GLN A 347 -17.77 1.25 -0.63
CA GLN A 347 -18.51 0.03 -1.01
C GLN A 347 -17.79 -1.22 -0.53
N SER A 348 -16.46 -1.31 -0.71
CA SER A 348 -15.68 -2.44 -0.25
C SER A 348 -15.65 -2.53 1.28
N ALA A 349 -15.62 -1.40 1.97
CA ALA A 349 -15.65 -1.36 3.43
C ALA A 349 -17.05 -1.73 3.99
N ASP A 350 -18.15 -1.29 3.35
CA ASP A 350 -19.50 -1.73 3.69
C ASP A 350 -19.69 -3.24 3.46
N TRP A 351 -19.13 -3.75 2.34
CA TRP A 351 -19.14 -5.16 2.04
C TRP A 351 -18.37 -5.96 3.09
N MET A 352 -17.17 -5.52 3.44
CA MET A 352 -16.36 -6.20 4.45
C MET A 352 -17.03 -6.19 5.83
N ALA A 353 -17.61 -5.07 6.24
CA ALA A 353 -18.34 -4.98 7.49
C ALA A 353 -19.47 -6.01 7.62
N LYS A 354 -20.20 -6.29 6.53
CA LYS A 354 -21.25 -7.34 6.51
C LYS A 354 -20.68 -8.73 6.80
N HIS A 355 -19.45 -9.01 6.41
CA HIS A 355 -18.84 -10.33 6.63
C HIS A 355 -18.13 -10.43 7.97
N LEU A 356 -17.62 -9.34 8.51
CA LEU A 356 -16.88 -9.35 9.78
C LEU A 356 -17.78 -9.16 11.01
N PHE A 357 -19.02 -8.68 10.84
CA PHE A 357 -19.99 -8.52 11.93
C PHE A 357 -21.18 -9.49 11.81
N SER A 358 -21.11 -10.49 10.94
CA SER A 358 -22.17 -11.50 10.74
C SER A 358 -22.06 -12.67 11.70
#